data_899fa60ee1f1746d199700accb078122
#
_entry.id   899fa60ee1f1746d199700accb078122
#
_cell.length_a   1.000
_cell.length_b   1.000
_cell.length_c   1.000
_cell.angle_alpha   90.00
_cell.angle_beta   90.00
_cell.angle_gamma   90.00
#
_symmetry.space_group_name_H-M   'P 1'
#
loop_
_entity.id
_entity.type
_entity.pdbx_description
1 polymer ?
#
loop_
_entity_poly.entity_id
_entity_poly.type
_entity_poly.pdbx_seq_one_letter_code
_entity_poly.pdbx_strand_id
1 'polypeptide(L)'
;MEHSTEILYNKTEVYCSAVHRFGSDALLLARFAEPKRLQRAADLCSGCGIVSLEWHDRGHRGPCIGLELQPEGSALLSAAVEEQDIGHLTPVCADLRTFRQGEGSFDVCACNPPYFTDGPQSQNAAHALARHENTCTLDDVCRCAFRLLKDGGRLSLCHRPERLAEVLAVL
;
A
#
# COMPACT_ATOMS: atom_id res chain seq x y z
N MET A 1 6.38 -0.59 20.17
CA MET A 1 6.90 0.39 19.18
C MET A 1 6.27 1.73 19.47
N GLU A 2 7.06 2.82 19.50
CA GLU A 2 6.50 4.17 19.70
C GLU A 2 5.82 4.62 18.39
N HIS A 3 4.54 4.91 18.45
CA HIS A 3 3.74 5.34 17.29
C HIS A 3 2.78 6.46 17.68
N SER A 4 2.37 7.26 16.71
CA SER A 4 1.23 8.17 16.81
C SER A 4 0.02 7.53 16.16
N THR A 5 -1.17 7.86 16.66
CA THR A 5 -2.45 7.33 16.16
C THR A 5 -3.19 8.42 15.42
N GLU A 6 -3.60 8.11 14.18
CA GLU A 6 -4.56 8.89 13.40
C GLU A 6 -5.89 8.14 13.38
N ILE A 7 -7.01 8.87 13.47
CA ILE A 7 -8.35 8.26 13.54
C ILE A 7 -9.12 8.61 12.28
N LEU A 8 -9.57 7.58 11.55
CA LEU A 8 -10.39 7.72 10.35
C LEU A 8 -11.86 8.05 10.69
N TYR A 9 -12.66 8.32 9.67
CA TYR A 9 -14.02 8.85 9.83
C TYR A 9 -14.93 7.96 10.69
N ASN A 10 -14.91 6.63 10.49
CA ASN A 10 -15.69 5.66 11.26
C ASN A 10 -14.90 5.03 12.42
N LYS A 11 -13.88 5.73 12.92
CA LYS A 11 -13.11 5.41 14.11
C LYS A 11 -12.03 4.32 13.93
N THR A 12 -11.75 3.86 12.73
CA THR A 12 -10.58 3.01 12.50
C THR A 12 -9.29 3.76 12.82
N GLU A 13 -8.42 3.17 13.60
CA GLU A 13 -7.13 3.75 13.99
C GLU A 13 -6.03 3.32 13.01
N VAL A 14 -5.19 4.27 12.64
CA VAL A 14 -3.99 4.08 11.82
C VAL A 14 -2.77 4.43 12.65
N TYR A 15 -1.86 3.51 12.81
CA TYR A 15 -0.63 3.72 13.56
C TYR A 15 0.49 4.21 12.64
N CYS A 16 1.14 5.32 13.01
CA CYS A 16 2.15 5.98 12.22
C CYS A 16 3.46 6.13 13.01
N SER A 17 4.59 6.02 12.31
CA SER A 17 5.91 6.37 12.87
C SER A 17 6.46 7.63 12.20
N ALA A 18 7.65 8.06 12.62
CA ALA A 18 8.34 9.18 11.98
C ALA A 18 8.65 8.93 10.48
N VAL A 19 8.80 7.65 10.09
CA VAL A 19 9.15 7.22 8.73
C VAL A 19 7.91 6.81 7.94
N HIS A 20 6.99 6.08 8.55
CA HIS A 20 5.76 5.57 7.94
C HIS A 20 4.59 6.48 8.30
N ARG A 21 4.40 7.52 7.49
CA ARG A 21 3.28 8.46 7.51
C ARG A 21 2.57 8.43 6.17
N PHE A 22 1.38 8.99 6.14
CA PHE A 22 0.60 9.11 4.91
C PHE A 22 0.17 10.55 4.66
N GLY A 23 -0.10 10.87 3.41
CA GLY A 23 -0.68 12.13 2.98
C GLY A 23 -2.12 11.97 2.49
N SER A 24 -2.72 13.07 2.09
CA SER A 24 -4.07 13.09 1.50
C SER A 24 -4.17 12.30 0.18
N ASP A 25 -3.06 12.13 -0.53
CA ASP A 25 -2.94 11.33 -1.75
C ASP A 25 -3.29 9.86 -1.51
N ALA A 26 -2.85 9.28 -0.41
CA ALA A 26 -3.19 7.91 -0.04
C ALA A 26 -4.68 7.73 0.27
N LEU A 27 -5.30 8.71 0.94
CA LEU A 27 -6.75 8.70 1.17
C LEU A 27 -7.55 8.88 -0.13
N LEU A 28 -7.08 9.74 -1.04
CA LEU A 28 -7.69 9.89 -2.36
C LEU A 28 -7.58 8.61 -3.17
N LEU A 29 -6.42 7.94 -3.15
CA LEU A 29 -6.23 6.64 -3.78
C LEU A 29 -7.19 5.60 -3.22
N ALA A 30 -7.30 5.50 -1.90
CA ALA A 30 -8.20 4.54 -1.25
C ALA A 30 -9.65 4.72 -1.71
N ARG A 31 -10.12 5.97 -1.78
CA ARG A 31 -11.46 6.30 -2.26
C ARG A 31 -11.64 6.06 -3.76
N PHE A 32 -10.65 6.33 -4.57
CA PHE A 32 -10.67 6.07 -6.01
C PHE A 32 -10.67 4.56 -6.32
N ALA A 33 -9.85 3.79 -5.59
CA ALA A 33 -9.72 2.35 -5.78
C ALA A 33 -10.88 1.55 -5.16
N GLU A 34 -11.65 2.10 -4.28
CA GLU A 34 -12.66 1.53 -3.39
C GLU A 34 -13.20 0.16 -3.82
N PRO A 35 -12.75 -0.94 -3.19
CA PRO A 35 -13.27 -2.27 -3.48
C PRO A 35 -14.71 -2.39 -2.99
N LYS A 36 -15.55 -3.14 -3.71
CA LYS A 36 -16.88 -3.49 -3.20
C LYS A 36 -16.74 -4.31 -1.91
N ARG A 37 -17.78 -4.30 -1.09
CA ARG A 37 -17.78 -4.82 0.28
C ARG A 37 -17.11 -6.18 0.47
N LEU A 38 -17.25 -7.13 -0.48
CA LEU A 38 -16.73 -8.50 -0.38
C LEU A 38 -15.69 -8.84 -1.45
N GLN A 39 -15.24 -7.90 -2.24
CA GLN A 39 -14.18 -8.11 -3.22
C GLN A 39 -12.86 -8.42 -2.51
N ARG A 40 -12.03 -9.21 -3.17
CA ARG A 40 -10.66 -9.46 -2.72
C ARG A 40 -9.76 -8.31 -3.14
N ALA A 41 -9.06 -7.70 -2.20
CA ALA A 41 -8.28 -6.49 -2.45
C ALA A 41 -6.83 -6.63 -1.95
N ALA A 42 -5.91 -5.91 -2.62
CA ALA A 42 -4.51 -5.82 -2.22
C ALA A 42 -4.06 -4.36 -2.21
N ASP A 43 -3.48 -3.94 -1.09
CA ASP A 43 -2.79 -2.68 -0.88
C ASP A 43 -1.28 -2.95 -1.04
N LEU A 44 -0.71 -2.56 -2.18
CA LEU A 44 0.69 -2.79 -2.52
C LEU A 44 1.54 -1.60 -2.06
N CYS A 45 2.70 -1.87 -1.46
CA CYS A 45 3.53 -0.87 -0.79
C CYS A 45 2.73 -0.16 0.33
N SER A 46 2.06 -0.96 1.16
CA SER A 46 1.02 -0.49 2.08
C SER A 46 1.52 0.47 3.17
N GLY A 47 2.83 0.50 3.44
CA GLY A 47 3.40 1.29 4.53
C GLY A 47 2.72 0.95 5.85
N CYS A 48 2.14 1.94 6.52
CA CYS A 48 1.34 1.75 7.74
C CYS A 48 -0.10 1.25 7.47
N GLY A 49 -0.44 0.92 6.21
CA GLY A 49 -1.72 0.33 5.84
C GLY A 49 -2.87 1.31 5.64
N ILE A 50 -2.60 2.59 5.44
CA ILE A 50 -3.65 3.62 5.34
C ILE A 50 -4.70 3.30 4.28
N VAL A 51 -4.32 2.78 3.10
CA VAL A 51 -5.27 2.49 2.02
C VAL A 51 -6.20 1.35 2.42
N SER A 52 -5.65 0.24 2.90
CA SER A 52 -6.42 -0.93 3.34
C SER A 52 -7.27 -0.66 4.59
N LEU A 53 -6.78 0.16 5.53
CA LEU A 53 -7.53 0.58 6.71
C LEU A 53 -8.66 1.58 6.36
N GLU A 54 -8.46 2.50 5.41
CA GLU A 54 -9.54 3.36 4.89
C GLU A 54 -10.63 2.53 4.20
N TRP A 55 -10.27 1.47 3.46
CA TRP A 55 -11.27 0.54 2.91
C TRP A 55 -12.06 -0.15 4.01
N HIS A 56 -11.39 -0.63 5.07
CA HIS A 56 -12.07 -1.19 6.23
C HIS A 56 -13.01 -0.18 6.87
N ASP A 57 -12.54 1.03 7.14
CA ASP A 57 -13.31 2.12 7.75
C ASP A 57 -14.57 2.44 6.94
N ARG A 58 -14.50 2.36 5.61
CA ARG A 58 -15.60 2.58 4.68
C ARG A 58 -16.50 1.35 4.46
N GLY A 59 -16.28 0.26 5.18
CA GLY A 59 -17.19 -0.89 5.17
C GLY A 59 -16.75 -2.07 4.30
N HIS A 60 -15.54 -2.08 3.75
CA HIS A 60 -14.97 -3.27 3.11
C HIS A 60 -14.78 -4.38 4.15
N ARG A 61 -15.17 -5.61 3.79
CA ARG A 61 -15.12 -6.81 4.66
C ARG A 61 -14.67 -8.07 3.90
N GLY A 62 -14.32 -7.93 2.62
CA GLY A 62 -13.74 -9.02 1.82
C GLY A 62 -12.29 -9.28 2.21
N PRO A 63 -11.71 -10.42 1.80
CA PRO A 63 -10.30 -10.70 2.05
C PRO A 63 -9.40 -9.59 1.50
N CYS A 64 -8.54 -9.04 2.34
CA CYS A 64 -7.63 -7.96 1.98
C CYS A 64 -6.21 -8.28 2.44
N ILE A 65 -5.21 -7.89 1.67
CA ILE A 65 -3.81 -7.92 2.10
C ILE A 65 -3.22 -6.52 2.04
N GLY A 66 -2.38 -6.19 3.04
CA GLY A 66 -1.47 -5.05 3.00
C GLY A 66 -0.05 -5.56 2.83
N LEU A 67 0.52 -5.41 1.63
CA LEU A 67 1.84 -5.93 1.26
C LEU A 67 2.89 -4.83 1.41
N GLU A 68 3.82 -5.01 2.34
CA GLU A 68 4.86 -4.05 2.66
C GLU A 68 6.23 -4.75 2.75
N LEU A 69 7.25 -4.14 2.15
CA LEU A 69 8.62 -4.64 2.19
C LEU A 69 9.30 -4.36 3.54
N GLN A 70 9.03 -3.19 4.11
CA GLN A 70 9.70 -2.73 5.32
C GLN A 70 9.02 -3.32 6.57
N PRO A 71 9.79 -4.04 7.43
CA PRO A 71 9.22 -4.68 8.62
C PRO A 71 8.54 -3.70 9.58
N GLU A 72 9.03 -2.46 9.69
CA GLU A 72 8.43 -1.43 10.54
C GLU A 72 7.02 -1.05 10.06
N GLY A 73 6.84 -0.78 8.76
CA GLY A 73 5.54 -0.45 8.18
C GLY A 73 4.55 -1.60 8.34
N SER A 74 4.97 -2.83 8.01
CA SER A 74 4.16 -4.03 8.20
C SER A 74 3.77 -4.27 9.66
N ALA A 75 4.67 -3.98 10.61
CA ALA A 75 4.38 -4.13 12.04
C ALA A 75 3.36 -3.10 12.54
N LEU A 76 3.37 -1.86 12.02
CA LEU A 76 2.36 -0.85 12.32
C LEU A 76 0.97 -1.31 11.87
N LEU A 77 0.87 -1.83 10.65
CA LEU A 77 -0.38 -2.39 10.14
C LEU A 77 -0.83 -3.61 10.95
N SER A 78 0.10 -4.50 11.33
CA SER A 78 -0.21 -5.68 12.16
C SER A 78 -0.78 -5.26 13.50
N ALA A 79 -0.17 -4.30 14.19
CA ALA A 79 -0.68 -3.79 15.46
C ALA A 79 -2.09 -3.21 15.30
N ALA A 80 -2.33 -2.39 14.27
CA ALA A 80 -3.65 -1.82 14.01
C ALA A 80 -4.72 -2.88 13.74
N VAL A 81 -4.38 -3.93 13.00
CA VAL A 81 -5.28 -5.05 12.70
C VAL A 81 -5.59 -5.88 13.94
N GLU A 82 -4.58 -6.18 14.75
CA GLU A 82 -4.73 -6.99 15.97
C GLU A 82 -5.52 -6.25 17.06
N GLU A 83 -5.18 -4.99 17.35
CA GLU A 83 -5.81 -4.21 18.42
C GLU A 83 -7.26 -3.85 18.13
N GLN A 84 -7.64 -3.77 16.84
CA GLN A 84 -9.01 -3.45 16.41
C GLN A 84 -9.80 -4.67 15.90
N ASP A 85 -9.27 -5.89 16.02
CA ASP A 85 -9.91 -7.15 15.60
C ASP A 85 -10.38 -7.13 14.13
N ILE A 86 -9.51 -6.66 13.21
CA ILE A 86 -9.82 -6.56 11.77
C ILE A 86 -9.49 -7.87 11.05
N GLY A 87 -10.26 -8.92 11.29
CA GLY A 87 -9.95 -10.29 10.87
C GLY A 87 -9.94 -10.57 9.35
N HIS A 88 -10.37 -9.65 8.49
CA HIS A 88 -10.34 -9.82 7.03
C HIS A 88 -9.14 -9.15 6.34
N LEU A 89 -8.37 -8.34 7.06
CA LEU A 89 -7.16 -7.67 6.58
C LEU A 89 -5.93 -8.39 7.11
N THR A 90 -5.08 -8.86 6.20
CA THR A 90 -3.86 -9.60 6.52
C THR A 90 -2.64 -8.76 6.18
N PRO A 91 -1.86 -8.29 7.15
CA PRO A 91 -0.55 -7.69 6.92
C PRO A 91 0.43 -8.74 6.38
N VAL A 92 1.20 -8.36 5.37
CA VAL A 92 2.20 -9.25 4.74
C VAL A 92 3.51 -8.50 4.59
N CYS A 93 4.54 -8.90 5.35
CA CYS A 93 5.90 -8.38 5.18
C CYS A 93 6.63 -9.19 4.11
N ALA A 94 6.64 -8.71 2.86
CA ALA A 94 7.29 -9.40 1.75
C ALA A 94 7.63 -8.47 0.59
N ASP A 95 8.54 -8.92 -0.27
CA ASP A 95 8.89 -8.24 -1.51
C ASP A 95 7.85 -8.55 -2.61
N LEU A 96 7.20 -7.51 -3.13
CA LEU A 96 6.20 -7.63 -4.20
C LEU A 96 6.74 -8.29 -5.48
N ARG A 97 8.07 -8.19 -5.74
CA ARG A 97 8.72 -8.82 -6.90
C ARG A 97 8.66 -10.34 -6.84
N THR A 98 8.68 -10.90 -5.64
CA THR A 98 8.69 -12.35 -5.39
C THR A 98 7.38 -12.87 -4.79
N PHE A 99 6.48 -12.00 -4.36
CA PHE A 99 5.19 -12.38 -3.79
C PHE A 99 4.30 -13.09 -4.82
N ARG A 100 3.75 -14.26 -4.44
CA ARG A 100 2.97 -15.15 -5.33
C ARG A 100 1.64 -15.59 -4.75
N GLN A 101 1.38 -15.31 -3.48
CA GLN A 101 0.19 -15.82 -2.81
C GLN A 101 -1.09 -15.19 -3.39
N GLY A 102 -2.02 -16.01 -3.83
CA GLY A 102 -3.31 -15.58 -4.35
C GLY A 102 -3.26 -15.02 -5.77
N GLU A 103 -2.29 -15.43 -6.61
CA GLU A 103 -2.24 -15.06 -8.03
C GLU A 103 -3.58 -15.31 -8.72
N GLY A 104 -3.99 -14.38 -9.60
CA GLY A 104 -5.22 -14.46 -10.39
C GLY A 104 -6.52 -14.40 -9.57
N SER A 105 -6.49 -13.96 -8.30
CA SER A 105 -7.66 -14.01 -7.44
C SER A 105 -8.16 -12.65 -6.90
N PHE A 106 -7.41 -11.58 -7.11
CA PHE A 106 -7.77 -10.26 -6.60
C PHE A 106 -8.65 -9.49 -7.57
N ASP A 107 -9.66 -8.84 -7.04
CA ASP A 107 -10.55 -7.94 -7.79
C ASP A 107 -9.93 -6.56 -7.98
N VAL A 108 -9.23 -6.09 -6.96
CA VAL A 108 -8.68 -4.73 -6.87
C VAL A 108 -7.27 -4.77 -6.29
N CYS A 109 -6.35 -4.11 -6.95
CA CYS A 109 -5.06 -3.72 -6.40
C CYS A 109 -4.98 -2.19 -6.35
N ALA A 110 -4.44 -1.64 -5.27
CA ALA A 110 -4.04 -0.24 -5.19
C ALA A 110 -2.57 -0.14 -4.82
N CYS A 111 -1.90 0.91 -5.30
CA CYS A 111 -0.53 1.20 -4.92
C CYS A 111 -0.28 2.71 -4.87
N ASN A 112 0.20 3.18 -3.72
CA ASN A 112 0.83 4.48 -3.58
C ASN A 112 2.35 4.24 -3.41
N PRO A 113 3.09 4.03 -4.52
CA PRO A 113 4.49 3.65 -4.42
C PRO A 113 5.31 4.79 -3.82
N PRO A 114 6.43 4.49 -3.14
CA PRO A 114 7.35 5.53 -2.72
C PRO A 114 7.79 6.31 -3.95
N TYR A 115 7.60 7.64 -3.91
CA TYR A 115 7.99 8.49 -5.03
C TYR A 115 9.51 8.50 -5.17
N PHE A 116 10.02 7.91 -6.24
CA PHE A 116 11.43 7.96 -6.59
C PHE A 116 11.78 9.40 -6.96
N THR A 117 12.45 10.10 -6.07
CA THR A 117 12.91 11.44 -6.33
C THR A 117 14.30 11.38 -6.97
N ASP A 118 14.39 11.65 -8.25
CA ASP A 118 15.56 12.29 -8.84
C ASP A 118 15.57 13.75 -8.36
N GLY A 119 15.88 13.96 -7.09
CA GLY A 119 15.97 15.27 -6.47
C GLY A 119 17.24 15.39 -5.65
N PRO A 120 17.77 16.61 -5.37
CA PRO A 120 19.03 16.79 -4.66
C PRO A 120 18.98 16.01 -3.34
N GLN A 121 20.00 15.20 -3.14
CA GLN A 121 20.19 14.30 -2.01
C GLN A 121 19.87 15.00 -0.70
N SER A 122 18.87 14.51 0.01
CA SER A 122 18.68 14.91 1.40
C SER A 122 19.93 14.48 2.20
N GLN A 123 20.45 15.38 3.04
CA GLN A 123 21.74 15.25 3.73
C GLN A 123 21.84 14.07 4.72
N ASN A 124 20.90 13.13 4.73
CA ASN A 124 20.96 11.91 5.54
C ASN A 124 21.21 10.69 4.63
N ALA A 125 22.51 10.46 4.34
CA ALA A 125 22.96 9.35 3.50
C ALA A 125 22.47 7.97 3.97
N ALA A 126 22.26 7.74 5.25
CA ALA A 126 21.74 6.48 5.79
C ALA A 126 20.26 6.24 5.41
N HIS A 127 19.43 7.29 5.38
CA HIS A 127 18.04 7.22 4.93
C HIS A 127 17.94 7.13 3.40
N ALA A 128 18.90 7.68 2.67
CA ALA A 128 18.97 7.56 1.21
C ALA A 128 19.38 6.14 0.79
N LEU A 129 20.35 5.53 1.47
CA LEU A 129 20.80 4.16 1.17
C LEU A 129 19.71 3.12 1.40
N ALA A 130 18.98 3.20 2.51
CA ALA A 130 17.84 2.33 2.81
C ALA A 130 16.69 2.48 1.80
N ARG A 131 16.57 3.65 1.15
CA ARG A 131 15.58 3.89 0.09
C ARG A 131 16.04 3.41 -1.28
N HIS A 132 17.34 3.39 -1.57
CA HIS A 132 17.86 3.07 -2.91
C HIS A 132 18.07 1.58 -3.15
N GLU A 133 18.38 0.78 -2.14
CA GLU A 133 18.69 -0.64 -2.32
C GLU A 133 17.46 -1.56 -2.33
N ASN A 134 16.31 -1.07 -1.85
CA ASN A 134 15.11 -1.91 -1.68
C ASN A 134 13.85 -1.36 -2.36
N THR A 135 13.94 -0.34 -3.18
CA THR A 135 12.77 0.24 -3.82
C THR A 135 12.38 -0.55 -5.08
N CYS A 136 11.10 -0.94 -5.16
CA CYS A 136 10.53 -1.48 -6.38
C CYS A 136 10.36 -0.39 -7.44
N THR A 137 10.47 -0.75 -8.70
CA THR A 137 10.15 0.11 -9.84
C THR A 137 8.63 0.13 -10.09
N LEU A 138 8.15 1.08 -10.90
CA LEU A 138 6.76 1.07 -11.36
C LEU A 138 6.42 -0.20 -12.15
N ASP A 139 7.36 -0.70 -12.97
CA ASP A 139 7.23 -1.99 -13.69
C ASP A 139 7.05 -3.16 -12.72
N ASP A 140 7.79 -3.20 -11.61
CA ASP A 140 7.63 -4.24 -10.59
C ASP A 140 6.23 -4.22 -9.96
N VAL A 141 5.70 -3.01 -9.68
CA VAL A 141 4.33 -2.84 -9.16
C VAL A 141 3.30 -3.34 -10.15
N CYS A 142 3.41 -2.92 -11.43
CA CYS A 142 2.50 -3.35 -12.48
C CYS A 142 2.55 -4.86 -12.71
N ARG A 143 3.75 -5.46 -12.73
CA ARG A 143 3.92 -6.92 -12.83
C ARG A 143 3.33 -7.66 -11.63
N CYS A 144 3.51 -7.15 -10.42
CA CYS A 144 2.90 -7.74 -9.23
C CYS A 144 1.37 -7.68 -9.32
N ALA A 145 0.82 -6.50 -9.61
CA ALA A 145 -0.62 -6.32 -9.76
C ALA A 145 -1.20 -7.22 -10.86
N PHE A 146 -0.54 -7.29 -12.03
CA PHE A 146 -0.96 -8.16 -13.14
C PHE A 146 -1.03 -9.65 -12.72
N ARG A 147 -0.06 -10.12 -11.94
CA ARG A 147 -0.09 -11.51 -11.42
C ARG A 147 -1.21 -11.73 -10.42
N LEU A 148 -1.48 -10.76 -9.55
CA LEU A 148 -2.47 -10.91 -8.49
C LEU A 148 -3.90 -10.77 -8.98
N LEU A 149 -4.13 -9.88 -9.94
CA LEU A 149 -5.45 -9.57 -10.45
C LEU A 149 -6.02 -10.75 -11.26
N LYS A 150 -7.31 -10.99 -11.06
CA LYS A 150 -8.09 -11.86 -11.95
C LYS A 150 -8.44 -11.14 -13.26
N ASP A 151 -8.96 -11.88 -14.23
CA ASP A 151 -9.50 -11.28 -15.46
C ASP A 151 -10.60 -10.26 -15.11
N GLY A 152 -10.46 -9.04 -15.65
CA GLY A 152 -11.34 -7.92 -15.35
C GLY A 152 -11.10 -7.26 -13.99
N GLY A 153 -10.07 -7.66 -13.27
CA GLY A 153 -9.58 -6.94 -12.08
C GLY A 153 -8.96 -5.59 -12.44
N ARG A 154 -8.80 -4.70 -11.48
CA ARG A 154 -8.28 -3.36 -11.72
C ARG A 154 -7.14 -2.99 -10.79
N LEU A 155 -6.13 -2.30 -11.34
CA LEU A 155 -5.07 -1.61 -10.60
C LEU A 155 -5.40 -0.12 -10.54
N SER A 156 -5.29 0.47 -9.35
CA SER A 156 -5.32 1.91 -9.12
C SER A 156 -3.97 2.38 -8.59
N LEU A 157 -3.41 3.39 -9.24
CA LEU A 157 -2.09 3.93 -8.90
C LEU A 157 -2.21 5.40 -8.52
N CYS A 158 -1.49 5.83 -7.48
CA CYS A 158 -1.19 7.22 -7.22
C CYS A 158 0.23 7.52 -7.72
N HIS A 159 0.39 8.53 -8.56
CA HIS A 159 1.70 8.91 -9.08
C HIS A 159 1.78 10.42 -9.36
N ARG A 160 3.00 10.94 -9.45
CA ARG A 160 3.22 12.33 -9.81
C ARG A 160 2.87 12.58 -11.29
N PRO A 161 2.18 13.71 -11.61
CA PRO A 161 1.77 14.00 -13.00
C PRO A 161 2.95 14.12 -13.97
N GLU A 162 4.13 14.55 -13.51
CA GLU A 162 5.35 14.64 -14.33
C GLU A 162 5.82 13.29 -14.86
N ARG A 163 5.42 12.19 -14.21
CA ARG A 163 5.77 10.83 -14.59
C ARG A 163 4.65 10.12 -15.39
N LEU A 164 3.64 10.87 -15.86
CA LEU A 164 2.50 10.27 -16.57
C LEU A 164 2.92 9.48 -17.81
N ALA A 165 3.91 9.99 -18.58
CA ALA A 165 4.41 9.29 -19.77
C ALA A 165 5.03 7.92 -19.42
N GLU A 166 5.74 7.83 -18.30
CA GLU A 166 6.30 6.58 -17.79
C GLU A 166 5.20 5.62 -17.33
N VAL A 167 4.21 6.12 -16.59
CA VAL A 167 3.07 5.32 -16.16
C VAL A 167 2.36 4.70 -17.36
N LEU A 168 2.09 5.50 -18.40
CA LEU A 168 1.44 5.01 -19.62
C LEU A 168 2.29 4.03 -20.44
N ALA A 169 3.62 4.10 -20.33
CA ALA A 169 4.51 3.20 -21.03
C ALA A 169 4.63 1.81 -20.35
N VAL A 170 4.30 1.72 -19.07
CA VAL A 170 4.40 0.47 -18.29
C VAL A 170 3.04 -0.26 -18.19
N LEU A 171 1.92 0.46 -18.29
CA LEU A 171 0.55 -0.09 -18.29
C LEU A 171 0.20 -0.72 -19.65
#